data_3d8bf1dab7535837596ed3c7255e0bc2
#
_entry.id   3d8bf1dab7535837596ed3c7255e0bc2
#
_cell.length_a   1.000
_cell.length_b   1.000
_cell.length_c   1.000
_cell.angle_alpha   90.00
_cell.angle_beta   90.00
_cell.angle_gamma   90.00
#
_symmetry.space_group_name_H-M   'P 1'
#
loop_
_entity.id
_entity.type
_entity.pdbx_description
1 polymer ?
#
loop_
_entity_poly.entity_id
_entity_poly.type
_entity_poly.pdbx_seq_one_letter_code
_entity_poly.pdbx_strand_id
1 'polypeptide(L)'
;NYFHPQQFPDFTGGNEIITSKGGTTRWFHFRSLVYGEESPTTTYYSLWSNTAKSYPQGAVKKAVWESIRNCYNVLNNLDRVSDITPENLSWWKGEALFLIGYYHQIMLEYYGPIVIIDKEIPMESSPAEMMTSRSPYDTCVDFIANKYSEAARLLPGVWDSSKRNRATSSAALAFKARLLLYAASPLVNGNSEFYSDFKNPDGTFLINQTYDREKWKRAMDAAKEAIDLCEENG
;
A
#
# COMPACT_ATOMS: atom_id res chain seq x y z
N ASN A 1 -4.37 -5.91 13.29
CA ASN A 1 -3.76 -4.72 13.92
C ASN A 1 -2.35 -4.46 13.38
N TYR A 2 -2.22 -4.29 12.05
CA TYR A 2 -0.95 -3.90 11.41
C TYR A 2 -0.61 -2.41 11.63
N PHE A 3 -1.55 -1.63 12.18
CA PHE A 3 -1.46 -0.17 12.18
C PHE A 3 -1.71 0.42 13.57
N HIS A 4 -0.87 0.01 14.51
CA HIS A 4 -0.75 0.81 15.72
C HIS A 4 0.01 2.10 15.38
N PRO A 5 -0.44 3.31 15.78
CA PRO A 5 0.24 4.57 15.46
C PRO A 5 1.74 4.57 15.77
N GLN A 6 2.16 3.80 16.76
CA GLN A 6 3.57 3.63 17.16
C GLN A 6 4.40 2.77 16.18
N GLN A 7 3.78 2.22 15.12
CA GLN A 7 4.43 1.36 14.12
C GLN A 7 4.62 2.07 12.77
N PHE A 8 4.20 3.33 12.66
CA PHE A 8 4.39 4.11 11.45
C PHE A 8 5.79 4.73 11.42
N PRO A 9 6.58 4.50 10.35
CA PRO A 9 7.89 5.14 10.18
C PRO A 9 7.78 6.66 10.17
N ASP A 10 6.67 7.20 9.70
CA ASP A 10 6.37 8.64 9.63
C ASP A 10 6.47 9.31 11.01
N PHE A 11 6.05 8.64 12.07
CA PHE A 11 6.13 9.16 13.43
C PHE A 11 7.53 9.10 14.05
N THR A 12 8.31 8.10 13.69
CA THR A 12 9.61 7.82 14.34
C THR A 12 10.79 8.15 13.45
N GLY A 13 10.58 8.29 12.14
CA GLY A 13 11.56 8.72 11.15
C GLY A 13 11.65 10.25 10.98
N GLY A 14 10.68 10.99 11.54
CA GLY A 14 10.71 12.46 11.57
C GLY A 14 11.53 13.02 12.73
N ASN A 15 11.81 14.32 12.69
CA ASN A 15 12.53 15.05 13.75
C ASN A 15 11.67 15.35 14.99
N GLU A 16 10.38 15.01 14.95
CA GLU A 16 9.40 15.44 15.95
C GLU A 16 9.35 14.51 17.16
N ILE A 17 9.72 13.24 16.98
CA ILE A 17 9.70 12.24 18.05
C ILE A 17 11.00 11.46 18.07
N ILE A 18 11.73 11.52 19.17
CA ILE A 18 12.92 10.71 19.41
C ILE A 18 12.59 9.65 20.45
N THR A 19 12.75 8.38 20.08
CA THR A 19 12.58 7.27 21.03
C THR A 19 13.84 7.06 21.86
N SER A 20 13.68 6.90 23.19
CA SER A 20 14.80 6.64 24.08
C SER A 20 15.48 5.29 23.77
N LYS A 21 16.83 5.31 23.69
CA LYS A 21 17.64 4.09 23.46
C LYS A 21 17.57 3.07 24.62
N GLY A 22 17.21 3.50 25.82
CA GLY A 22 17.22 2.71 27.05
C GLY A 22 15.87 2.14 27.51
N GLY A 23 14.78 2.41 26.79
CA GLY A 23 13.45 1.96 27.19
C GLY A 23 13.25 0.47 26.92
N THR A 24 12.73 -0.26 27.92
CA THR A 24 12.28 -1.66 27.78
C THR A 24 11.06 -1.84 26.88
N THR A 25 10.60 -0.78 26.23
CA THR A 25 9.46 -0.76 25.34
C THR A 25 9.81 -1.43 24.02
N ARG A 26 9.68 -2.74 23.99
CA ARG A 26 9.68 -3.58 22.79
C ARG A 26 8.60 -3.20 21.76
N TRP A 27 7.91 -2.12 21.99
CA TRP A 27 6.75 -1.66 21.22
C TRP A 27 7.10 -0.73 20.07
N PHE A 28 8.32 -0.17 20.05
CA PHE A 28 8.77 0.74 18.98
C PHE A 28 9.58 -0.03 17.93
N HIS A 29 8.89 -0.66 17.00
CA HIS A 29 9.53 -1.43 15.92
C HIS A 29 10.44 -0.57 15.03
N PHE A 30 10.16 0.73 14.91
CA PHE A 30 11.00 1.67 14.14
C PHE A 30 12.23 2.16 14.87
N ARG A 31 12.40 1.82 16.12
CA ARG A 31 13.65 2.08 16.82
C ARG A 31 14.84 1.48 16.05
N SER A 32 14.71 0.27 15.55
CA SER A 32 15.74 -0.39 14.77
C SER A 32 16.09 0.37 13.49
N LEU A 33 15.10 0.99 12.85
CA LEU A 33 15.30 1.85 11.68
C LEU A 33 16.08 3.12 12.04
N VAL A 34 15.64 3.83 13.08
CA VAL A 34 16.24 5.09 13.54
C VAL A 34 17.69 4.89 14.01
N TYR A 35 17.99 3.75 14.62
CA TYR A 35 19.35 3.42 15.11
C TYR A 35 20.18 2.62 14.11
N GLY A 36 19.69 2.40 12.88
CA GLY A 36 20.42 1.67 11.85
C GLY A 36 20.62 0.18 12.16
N GLU A 37 19.74 -0.40 12.97
CA GLU A 37 19.78 -1.82 13.36
C GLU A 37 19.08 -2.73 12.33
N GLU A 38 18.33 -2.15 11.39
CA GLU A 38 17.69 -2.87 10.27
C GLU A 38 18.71 -3.10 9.14
N SER A 39 18.68 -4.28 8.58
CA SER A 39 19.48 -4.64 7.41
C SER A 39 18.75 -5.69 6.56
N PRO A 40 19.18 -5.95 5.32
CA PRO A 40 18.59 -7.01 4.50
C PRO A 40 18.63 -8.41 5.15
N THR A 41 19.57 -8.63 6.07
CA THR A 41 19.75 -9.91 6.76
C THR A 41 19.23 -9.92 8.20
N THR A 42 18.92 -8.75 8.76
CA THR A 42 18.42 -8.61 10.12
C THR A 42 17.21 -7.69 10.09
N THR A 43 16.02 -8.28 10.01
CA THR A 43 14.74 -7.56 10.01
C THR A 43 14.04 -7.77 11.33
N TYR A 44 13.76 -6.68 12.05
CA TYR A 44 12.92 -6.69 13.25
C TYR A 44 11.45 -6.58 12.89
N TYR A 45 11.17 -5.93 11.76
CA TYR A 45 9.81 -5.76 11.24
C TYR A 45 9.80 -6.04 9.74
N SER A 46 9.00 -6.98 9.27
CA SER A 46 8.82 -7.27 7.87
C SER A 46 7.35 -7.36 7.51
N LEU A 47 6.93 -6.51 6.57
CA LEU A 47 5.65 -6.63 5.88
C LEU A 47 5.74 -7.61 4.70
N TRP A 48 6.96 -7.86 4.22
CA TRP A 48 7.23 -8.73 3.08
C TRP A 48 7.12 -10.21 3.41
N SER A 49 7.57 -10.60 4.58
CA SER A 49 7.64 -12.01 4.97
C SER A 49 7.18 -12.24 6.41
N ASN A 50 6.82 -13.49 6.71
CA ASN A 50 6.45 -13.92 8.07
C ASN A 50 7.66 -14.16 8.99
N THR A 51 8.87 -13.82 8.56
CA THR A 51 10.13 -14.20 9.23
C THR A 51 10.68 -13.16 10.19
N ALA A 52 9.97 -12.05 10.42
CA ALA A 52 10.40 -11.01 11.35
C ALA A 52 10.65 -11.57 12.76
N LYS A 53 11.80 -11.22 13.34
CA LYS A 53 12.28 -11.75 14.63
C LYS A 53 11.52 -11.23 15.84
N SER A 54 10.82 -10.12 15.73
CA SER A 54 10.18 -9.46 16.88
C SER A 54 8.74 -9.08 16.58
N TYR A 55 7.83 -9.97 16.94
CA TYR A 55 6.42 -9.59 17.09
C TYR A 55 6.06 -9.58 18.57
N PRO A 56 5.24 -8.63 19.04
CA PRO A 56 4.62 -8.73 20.35
C PRO A 56 3.86 -10.07 20.44
N GLN A 57 3.89 -10.69 21.60
CA GLN A 57 3.11 -11.91 21.82
C GLN A 57 1.65 -11.66 21.47
N GLY A 58 1.08 -12.49 20.60
CA GLY A 58 -0.31 -12.37 20.14
C GLY A 58 -0.54 -11.58 18.82
N ALA A 59 0.49 -10.97 18.24
CA ALA A 59 0.34 -10.36 16.91
C ALA A 59 0.23 -11.44 15.83
N VAL A 60 -0.72 -11.26 14.91
CA VAL A 60 -0.88 -12.16 13.77
C VAL A 60 0.28 -11.92 12.82
N LYS A 61 1.14 -12.92 12.68
CA LYS A 61 2.28 -12.92 11.74
C LYS A 61 1.76 -13.22 10.34
N LYS A 62 1.23 -12.23 9.66
CA LYS A 62 0.78 -12.41 8.26
C LYS A 62 1.52 -11.43 7.38
N ALA A 63 2.15 -11.94 6.32
CA ALA A 63 2.68 -11.11 5.27
C ALA A 63 1.53 -10.34 4.57
N VAL A 64 1.82 -9.15 4.09
CA VAL A 64 0.84 -8.34 3.34
C VAL A 64 0.35 -9.09 2.09
N TRP A 65 1.19 -9.93 1.50
CA TRP A 65 0.84 -10.78 0.36
C TRP A 65 -0.32 -11.75 0.62
N GLU A 66 -0.42 -12.28 1.83
CA GLU A 66 -1.56 -13.11 2.23
C GLU A 66 -2.86 -12.29 2.27
N SER A 67 -2.78 -11.05 2.72
CA SER A 67 -3.92 -10.14 2.75
C SER A 67 -4.39 -9.78 1.33
N ILE A 68 -3.46 -9.52 0.40
CA ILE A 68 -3.76 -9.28 -1.00
C ILE A 68 -4.43 -10.51 -1.63
N ARG A 69 -3.87 -11.71 -1.39
CA ARG A 69 -4.46 -12.96 -1.87
C ARG A 69 -5.90 -13.14 -1.36
N ASN A 70 -6.15 -12.87 -0.08
CA ASN A 70 -7.49 -12.96 0.49
C ASN A 70 -8.47 -11.98 -0.18
N CYS A 71 -8.03 -10.78 -0.57
CA CYS A 71 -8.86 -9.85 -1.34
C CYS A 71 -9.23 -10.41 -2.72
N TYR A 72 -8.28 -11.01 -3.44
CA TYR A 72 -8.58 -11.65 -4.72
C TYR A 72 -9.47 -12.88 -4.56
N ASN A 73 -9.29 -13.66 -3.49
CA ASN A 73 -10.17 -14.77 -3.17
C ASN A 73 -11.62 -14.29 -2.97
N VAL A 74 -11.81 -13.18 -2.26
CA VAL A 74 -13.14 -12.54 -2.14
C VAL A 74 -13.68 -12.18 -3.52
N LEU A 75 -12.92 -11.44 -4.33
CA LEU A 75 -13.36 -11.00 -5.67
C LEU A 75 -13.76 -12.18 -6.57
N ASN A 76 -13.02 -13.29 -6.52
CA ASN A 76 -13.25 -14.47 -7.35
C ASN A 76 -14.46 -15.31 -6.89
N ASN A 77 -14.97 -15.08 -5.68
CA ASN A 77 -16.06 -15.88 -5.12
C ASN A 77 -17.33 -15.08 -4.81
N LEU A 78 -17.34 -13.77 -5.00
CA LEU A 78 -18.51 -12.93 -4.73
C LEU A 78 -19.75 -13.39 -5.51
N ASP A 79 -19.59 -13.79 -6.77
CA ASP A 79 -20.68 -14.23 -7.63
C ASP A 79 -21.31 -15.59 -7.21
N ARG A 80 -20.69 -16.31 -6.27
CA ARG A 80 -21.19 -17.56 -5.72
C ARG A 80 -22.13 -17.37 -4.53
N VAL A 81 -22.21 -16.15 -4.02
CA VAL A 81 -23.07 -15.82 -2.87
C VAL A 81 -24.49 -15.59 -3.37
N SER A 82 -25.35 -16.59 -3.21
CA SER A 82 -26.69 -16.62 -3.82
C SER A 82 -27.67 -15.61 -3.23
N ASP A 83 -27.44 -15.13 -2.02
CA ASP A 83 -28.30 -14.21 -1.28
C ASP A 83 -27.71 -12.78 -1.16
N ILE A 84 -26.66 -12.50 -1.91
CA ILE A 84 -26.03 -11.17 -1.92
C ILE A 84 -26.92 -10.17 -2.67
N THR A 85 -27.18 -9.03 -2.06
CA THR A 85 -27.84 -7.93 -2.76
C THR A 85 -26.89 -7.24 -3.74
N PRO A 86 -27.38 -6.67 -4.86
CA PRO A 86 -26.51 -5.92 -5.79
C PRO A 86 -25.69 -4.81 -5.12
N GLU A 87 -26.26 -4.18 -4.12
CA GLU A 87 -25.63 -3.14 -3.34
C GLU A 87 -24.47 -3.68 -2.49
N ASN A 88 -24.69 -4.77 -1.75
CA ASN A 88 -23.63 -5.43 -0.97
C ASN A 88 -22.54 -5.99 -1.89
N LEU A 89 -22.89 -6.52 -3.05
CA LEU A 89 -21.96 -6.98 -4.05
C LEU A 89 -21.02 -5.84 -4.48
N SER A 90 -21.59 -4.67 -4.81
CA SER A 90 -20.83 -3.47 -5.16
C SER A 90 -19.88 -3.05 -4.02
N TRP A 91 -20.39 -2.95 -2.81
CA TRP A 91 -19.61 -2.51 -1.66
C TRP A 91 -18.48 -3.47 -1.31
N TRP A 92 -18.72 -4.77 -1.25
CA TRP A 92 -17.68 -5.75 -0.92
C TRP A 92 -16.61 -5.84 -2.00
N LYS A 93 -17.00 -5.69 -3.27
CA LYS A 93 -16.07 -5.57 -4.38
C LYS A 93 -15.22 -4.29 -4.25
N GLY A 94 -15.86 -3.16 -3.94
CA GLY A 94 -15.18 -1.89 -3.71
C GLY A 94 -14.19 -1.93 -2.55
N GLU A 95 -14.56 -2.55 -1.43
CA GLU A 95 -13.66 -2.72 -0.28
C GLU A 95 -12.48 -3.63 -0.59
N ALA A 96 -12.69 -4.73 -1.30
CA ALA A 96 -11.60 -5.62 -1.69
C ALA A 96 -10.61 -4.89 -2.61
N LEU A 97 -11.10 -4.11 -3.58
CA LEU A 97 -10.26 -3.29 -4.47
C LEU A 97 -9.51 -2.19 -3.70
N PHE A 98 -10.17 -1.51 -2.76
CA PHE A 98 -9.53 -0.54 -1.88
C PHE A 98 -8.37 -1.18 -1.10
N LEU A 99 -8.61 -2.34 -0.49
CA LEU A 99 -7.60 -3.05 0.30
C LEU A 99 -6.44 -3.56 -0.57
N ILE A 100 -6.69 -4.00 -1.80
CA ILE A 100 -5.62 -4.34 -2.76
C ILE A 100 -4.74 -3.12 -3.01
N GLY A 101 -5.34 -1.96 -3.32
CA GLY A 101 -4.61 -0.71 -3.49
C GLY A 101 -3.81 -0.33 -2.24
N TYR A 102 -4.45 -0.39 -1.07
CA TYR A 102 -3.87 -0.02 0.21
C TYR A 102 -2.67 -0.89 0.61
N TYR A 103 -2.77 -2.20 0.46
CA TYR A 103 -1.67 -3.10 0.78
C TYR A 103 -0.48 -2.93 -0.18
N HIS A 104 -0.73 -2.72 -1.47
CA HIS A 104 0.33 -2.42 -2.43
C HIS A 104 0.97 -1.05 -2.15
N GLN A 105 0.18 -0.04 -1.78
CA GLN A 105 0.71 1.28 -1.42
C GLN A 105 1.64 1.20 -0.21
N ILE A 106 1.26 0.50 0.85
CA ILE A 106 2.12 0.30 2.01
C ILE A 106 3.43 -0.38 1.63
N MET A 107 3.35 -1.43 0.81
CA MET A 107 4.55 -2.11 0.34
C MET A 107 5.43 -1.18 -0.50
N LEU A 108 4.82 -0.32 -1.34
CA LEU A 108 5.53 0.67 -2.13
C LEU A 108 6.21 1.73 -1.26
N GLU A 109 5.55 2.21 -0.20
CA GLU A 109 6.08 3.18 0.75
C GLU A 109 7.28 2.63 1.54
N TYR A 110 7.24 1.34 1.93
CA TYR A 110 8.29 0.72 2.75
C TYR A 110 9.47 0.16 1.94
N TYR A 111 9.22 -0.33 0.73
CA TYR A 111 10.23 -1.08 -0.04
C TYR A 111 10.56 -0.47 -1.40
N GLY A 112 9.94 0.66 -1.74
CA GLY A 112 10.06 1.24 -3.09
C GLY A 112 9.36 0.36 -4.13
N PRO A 113 9.93 0.23 -5.35
CA PRO A 113 9.39 -0.63 -6.40
C PRO A 113 9.12 -2.05 -5.91
N ILE A 114 7.93 -2.57 -6.17
CA ILE A 114 7.44 -3.86 -5.67
C ILE A 114 7.00 -4.79 -6.79
N VAL A 115 6.77 -6.03 -6.44
CA VAL A 115 6.03 -6.97 -7.29
C VAL A 115 4.55 -6.60 -7.25
N ILE A 116 3.92 -6.48 -8.41
CA ILE A 116 2.48 -6.28 -8.52
C ILE A 116 1.79 -7.65 -8.55
N ILE A 117 0.85 -7.84 -7.64
CA ILE A 117 -0.05 -8.99 -7.64
C ILE A 117 -1.41 -8.49 -8.17
N ASP A 118 -1.71 -8.80 -9.41
CA ASP A 118 -2.92 -8.37 -10.13
C ASP A 118 -4.05 -9.40 -10.14
N LYS A 119 -3.77 -10.62 -9.66
CA LYS A 119 -4.68 -11.76 -9.59
C LYS A 119 -4.29 -12.73 -8.49
N GLU A 120 -5.18 -13.63 -8.15
CA GLU A 120 -4.86 -14.75 -7.28
C GLU A 120 -3.84 -15.68 -7.95
N ILE A 121 -2.77 -16.00 -7.23
CA ILE A 121 -1.79 -16.99 -7.67
C ILE A 121 -2.27 -18.36 -7.18
N PRO A 122 -2.53 -19.32 -8.08
CA PRO A 122 -2.94 -20.68 -7.70
C PRO A 122 -1.93 -21.36 -6.78
N MET A 123 -2.40 -22.22 -5.88
CA MET A 123 -1.52 -22.95 -4.96
C MET A 123 -0.58 -23.93 -5.69
N GLU A 124 -1.01 -24.39 -6.85
CA GLU A 124 -0.29 -25.33 -7.70
C GLU A 124 0.75 -24.65 -8.61
N SER A 125 0.85 -23.30 -8.55
CA SER A 125 1.81 -22.57 -9.36
C SER A 125 3.24 -23.01 -9.07
N SER A 126 4.02 -23.15 -10.12
CA SER A 126 5.44 -23.49 -10.02
C SER A 126 6.23 -22.35 -9.34
N PRO A 127 7.39 -22.64 -8.72
CA PRO A 127 8.25 -21.60 -8.20
C PRO A 127 8.62 -20.52 -9.21
N ALA A 128 8.79 -20.88 -10.49
CA ALA A 128 9.11 -19.93 -11.56
C ALA A 128 7.95 -18.94 -11.83
N GLU A 129 6.71 -19.40 -11.77
CA GLU A 129 5.52 -18.53 -11.91
C GLU A 129 5.33 -17.60 -10.70
N MET A 130 5.79 -18.01 -9.53
CA MET A 130 5.74 -17.18 -8.31
C MET A 130 6.89 -16.18 -8.20
N MET A 131 8.02 -16.42 -8.89
CA MET A 131 9.20 -15.56 -8.87
C MET A 131 9.07 -14.44 -9.90
N THR A 132 8.30 -13.42 -9.57
CA THR A 132 8.08 -12.24 -10.42
C THR A 132 9.05 -11.13 -10.04
N SER A 133 9.64 -10.47 -11.05
CA SER A 133 10.48 -9.30 -10.85
C SER A 133 9.68 -8.11 -10.31
N ARG A 134 10.36 -7.17 -9.64
CA ARG A 134 9.75 -5.90 -9.24
C ARG A 134 9.31 -5.11 -10.48
N SER A 135 8.17 -4.48 -10.38
CA SER A 135 7.70 -3.54 -11.40
C SER A 135 8.32 -2.15 -11.17
N PRO A 136 8.55 -1.35 -12.23
CA PRO A 136 8.95 0.04 -12.07
C PRO A 136 8.00 0.81 -11.14
N TYR A 137 8.53 1.78 -10.41
CA TYR A 137 7.78 2.56 -9.42
C TYR A 137 6.52 3.19 -10.03
N ASP A 138 6.65 3.80 -11.20
CA ASP A 138 5.52 4.45 -11.88
C ASP A 138 4.43 3.44 -12.28
N THR A 139 4.82 2.24 -12.69
CA THR A 139 3.87 1.14 -12.97
C THR A 139 3.15 0.70 -11.70
N CYS A 140 3.85 0.64 -10.57
CA CYS A 140 3.22 0.36 -9.27
C CYS A 140 2.22 1.45 -8.88
N VAL A 141 2.60 2.72 -9.06
CA VAL A 141 1.73 3.87 -8.78
C VAL A 141 0.47 3.82 -9.63
N ASP A 142 0.59 3.54 -10.93
CA ASP A 142 -0.56 3.44 -11.84
C ASP A 142 -1.50 2.32 -11.46
N PHE A 143 -0.98 1.15 -11.13
CA PHE A 143 -1.76 0.02 -10.66
C PHE A 143 -2.56 0.37 -9.41
N ILE A 144 -1.91 0.95 -8.40
CA ILE A 144 -2.53 1.32 -7.12
C ILE A 144 -3.58 2.41 -7.32
N ALA A 145 -3.26 3.45 -8.10
CA ALA A 145 -4.19 4.54 -8.40
C ALA A 145 -5.45 4.06 -9.13
N ASN A 146 -5.30 3.08 -10.04
CA ASN A 146 -6.43 2.45 -10.72
C ASN A 146 -7.29 1.66 -9.73
N LYS A 147 -6.70 0.90 -8.78
CA LYS A 147 -7.47 0.18 -7.76
C LYS A 147 -8.28 1.11 -6.88
N TYR A 148 -7.74 2.25 -6.47
CA TYR A 148 -8.49 3.27 -5.74
C TYR A 148 -9.61 3.90 -6.58
N SER A 149 -9.37 4.17 -7.86
CA SER A 149 -10.39 4.71 -8.74
C SER A 149 -11.54 3.72 -8.99
N GLU A 150 -11.23 2.43 -9.15
CA GLU A 150 -12.22 1.36 -9.26
C GLU A 150 -13.04 1.24 -7.95
N ALA A 151 -12.35 1.27 -6.80
CA ALA A 151 -12.98 1.21 -5.49
C ALA A 151 -13.93 2.39 -5.26
N ALA A 152 -13.50 3.61 -5.59
CA ALA A 152 -14.31 4.81 -5.39
C ALA A 152 -15.65 4.79 -6.13
N ARG A 153 -15.71 4.13 -7.30
CA ARG A 153 -16.98 3.99 -8.07
C ARG A 153 -17.96 3.01 -7.46
N LEU A 154 -17.50 2.10 -6.59
CA LEU A 154 -18.29 1.00 -6.03
C LEU A 154 -18.66 1.23 -4.56
N LEU A 155 -17.88 2.05 -3.87
CA LEU A 155 -18.07 2.36 -2.46
C LEU A 155 -19.08 3.50 -2.26
N PRO A 156 -19.80 3.50 -1.13
CA PRO A 156 -20.68 4.62 -0.79
C PRO A 156 -19.85 5.84 -0.39
N GLY A 157 -20.42 7.03 -0.54
CA GLY A 157 -19.85 8.28 -0.05
C GLY A 157 -19.77 8.32 1.47
N VAL A 158 -20.84 7.87 2.12
CA VAL A 158 -20.98 7.84 3.58
C VAL A 158 -21.59 6.51 4.01
N TRP A 159 -21.12 5.97 5.11
CA TRP A 159 -21.69 4.81 5.78
C TRP A 159 -22.66 5.23 6.88
N ASP A 160 -23.68 4.42 7.11
CA ASP A 160 -24.50 4.55 8.30
C ASP A 160 -23.70 4.36 9.60
N SER A 161 -24.28 4.75 10.73
CA SER A 161 -23.59 4.73 12.02
C SER A 161 -23.13 3.33 12.46
N SER A 162 -23.77 2.27 11.97
CA SER A 162 -23.43 0.87 12.30
C SER A 162 -22.23 0.35 11.51
N LYS A 163 -21.89 0.99 10.40
CA LYS A 163 -20.81 0.60 9.47
C LYS A 163 -19.66 1.61 9.44
N ARG A 164 -19.57 2.48 10.44
CA ARG A 164 -18.44 3.43 10.56
C ARG A 164 -17.10 2.68 10.53
N ASN A 165 -16.07 3.34 10.03
CA ASN A 165 -14.71 2.80 9.86
C ASN A 165 -14.53 1.81 8.69
N ARG A 166 -15.50 1.68 7.79
CA ARG A 166 -15.32 1.00 6.49
C ARG A 166 -14.84 2.01 5.44
N ALA A 167 -14.22 1.51 4.37
CA ALA A 167 -13.77 2.35 3.27
C ALA A 167 -14.94 3.06 2.59
N THR A 168 -14.74 4.34 2.25
CA THR A 168 -15.68 5.16 1.49
C THR A 168 -15.08 5.55 0.15
N SER A 169 -15.90 6.02 -0.79
CA SER A 169 -15.43 6.57 -2.06
C SER A 169 -14.46 7.74 -1.84
N SER A 170 -14.79 8.65 -0.92
CA SER A 170 -13.94 9.79 -0.56
C SER A 170 -12.59 9.34 0.02
N ALA A 171 -12.58 8.31 0.87
CA ALA A 171 -11.34 7.74 1.40
C ALA A 171 -10.47 7.15 0.26
N ALA A 172 -11.07 6.43 -0.69
CA ALA A 172 -10.33 5.86 -1.82
C ALA A 172 -9.66 6.95 -2.67
N LEU A 173 -10.37 8.05 -2.97
CA LEU A 173 -9.80 9.17 -3.72
C LEU A 173 -8.74 9.95 -2.92
N ALA A 174 -8.90 10.10 -1.61
CA ALA A 174 -7.89 10.72 -0.76
C ALA A 174 -6.58 9.91 -0.73
N PHE A 175 -6.66 8.58 -0.65
CA PHE A 175 -5.50 7.70 -0.74
C PHE A 175 -4.84 7.76 -2.12
N LYS A 176 -5.63 7.82 -3.21
CA LYS A 176 -5.12 8.03 -4.57
C LYS A 176 -4.36 9.35 -4.68
N ALA A 177 -4.93 10.45 -4.18
CA ALA A 177 -4.29 11.76 -4.21
C ALA A 177 -2.97 11.77 -3.44
N ARG A 178 -2.93 11.20 -2.24
CA ARG A 178 -1.71 11.04 -1.44
C ARG A 178 -0.64 10.23 -2.18
N LEU A 179 -0.99 9.10 -2.75
CA LEU A 179 -0.08 8.27 -3.55
C LEU A 179 0.55 9.07 -4.69
N LEU A 180 -0.27 9.78 -5.47
CA LEU A 180 0.19 10.55 -6.63
C LEU A 180 1.05 11.76 -6.22
N LEU A 181 0.77 12.38 -5.08
CA LEU A 181 1.60 13.43 -4.51
C LEU A 181 2.99 12.93 -4.16
N TYR A 182 3.10 11.78 -3.49
CA TYR A 182 4.39 11.16 -3.20
C TYR A 182 5.14 10.76 -4.48
N ALA A 183 4.44 10.24 -5.48
CA ALA A 183 5.04 9.87 -6.77
C ALA A 183 5.55 11.06 -7.58
N ALA A 184 5.03 12.26 -7.33
CA ALA A 184 5.51 13.50 -7.94
C ALA A 184 6.75 14.07 -7.23
N SER A 185 7.06 13.62 -6.01
CA SER A 185 8.14 14.16 -5.20
C SER A 185 9.52 13.96 -5.84
N PRO A 186 10.50 14.86 -5.59
CA PRO A 186 11.84 14.76 -6.13
C PRO A 186 12.57 13.45 -5.77
N LEU A 187 12.14 12.77 -4.72
CA LEU A 187 12.75 11.50 -4.32
C LEU A 187 12.64 10.43 -5.42
N VAL A 188 11.49 10.34 -6.08
CA VAL A 188 11.18 9.26 -7.06
C VAL A 188 10.83 9.78 -8.46
N ASN A 189 10.83 11.10 -8.65
CA ASN A 189 10.52 11.72 -9.92
C ASN A 189 11.79 12.25 -10.61
N GLY A 190 12.46 11.39 -11.34
CA GLY A 190 13.67 11.73 -12.10
C GLY A 190 14.92 11.82 -11.24
N ASN A 191 14.99 11.09 -10.13
CA ASN A 191 16.15 11.11 -9.23
C ASN A 191 17.24 10.15 -9.71
N SER A 192 18.11 10.64 -10.58
CA SER A 192 19.29 9.89 -11.04
C SER A 192 20.45 9.93 -10.05
N GLU A 193 20.44 10.83 -9.07
CA GLU A 193 21.51 10.93 -8.06
C GLU A 193 21.52 9.68 -7.15
N PHE A 194 20.34 9.25 -6.67
CA PHE A 194 20.24 8.09 -5.79
C PHE A 194 19.94 6.77 -6.50
N TYR A 195 19.37 6.82 -7.71
CA TYR A 195 18.80 5.64 -8.36
C TYR A 195 19.37 5.34 -9.76
N SER A 196 20.53 5.92 -10.12
CA SER A 196 21.17 5.70 -11.44
C SER A 196 21.43 4.22 -11.76
N ASP A 197 21.70 3.40 -10.75
CA ASP A 197 22.02 1.97 -10.88
C ASP A 197 20.90 1.05 -10.36
N PHE A 198 19.74 1.63 -9.98
CA PHE A 198 18.66 0.85 -9.43
C PHE A 198 17.83 0.20 -10.52
N LYS A 199 18.21 -1.02 -10.89
CA LYS A 199 17.67 -1.79 -12.02
C LYS A 199 17.36 -3.22 -11.63
N ASN A 200 16.44 -3.83 -12.36
CA ASN A 200 16.28 -5.28 -12.41
C ASN A 200 17.48 -5.93 -13.15
N PRO A 201 17.69 -7.25 -12.99
CA PRO A 201 18.73 -7.97 -13.70
C PRO A 201 18.64 -7.88 -15.23
N ASP A 202 17.46 -7.63 -15.79
CA ASP A 202 17.22 -7.41 -17.22
C ASP A 202 17.56 -6.00 -17.71
N GLY A 203 18.03 -5.13 -16.81
CA GLY A 203 18.40 -3.74 -17.11
C GLY A 203 17.25 -2.74 -17.01
N THR A 204 16.02 -3.17 -16.70
CA THR A 204 14.86 -2.28 -16.51
C THR A 204 15.07 -1.38 -15.31
N PHE A 205 15.05 -0.07 -15.50
CA PHE A 205 15.10 0.90 -14.40
C PHE A 205 13.86 0.79 -13.52
N LEU A 206 14.08 0.75 -12.22
CA LEU A 206 13.02 0.67 -11.23
C LEU A 206 12.48 2.05 -10.81
N ILE A 207 13.29 3.10 -10.96
CA ILE A 207 12.90 4.50 -10.80
C ILE A 207 13.16 5.23 -12.10
N ASN A 208 12.21 6.04 -12.56
CA ASN A 208 12.37 6.87 -13.75
C ASN A 208 13.51 7.86 -13.56
N GLN A 209 14.43 7.93 -14.53
CA GLN A 209 15.62 8.79 -14.47
C GLN A 209 15.36 10.21 -14.96
N THR A 210 14.20 10.46 -15.58
CA THR A 210 13.81 11.76 -16.14
C THR A 210 12.71 12.40 -15.31
N TYR A 211 12.91 13.66 -14.93
CA TYR A 211 11.87 14.43 -14.22
C TYR A 211 10.64 14.63 -15.14
N ASP A 212 9.47 14.36 -14.56
CA ASP A 212 8.17 14.52 -15.21
C ASP A 212 7.29 15.50 -14.44
N ARG A 213 7.04 16.68 -15.03
CA ARG A 213 6.19 17.72 -14.44
C ARG A 213 4.72 17.30 -14.38
N GLU A 214 4.27 16.46 -15.29
CA GLU A 214 2.86 16.05 -15.37
C GLU A 214 2.44 15.22 -14.13
N LYS A 215 3.38 14.62 -13.42
CA LYS A 215 3.08 13.95 -12.14
C LYS A 215 2.48 14.90 -11.10
N TRP A 216 2.97 16.15 -11.03
CA TRP A 216 2.40 17.18 -10.16
C TRP A 216 0.99 17.58 -10.55
N LYS A 217 0.77 17.74 -11.85
CA LYS A 217 -0.58 18.02 -12.37
C LYS A 217 -1.54 16.88 -12.05
N ARG A 218 -1.12 15.64 -12.26
CA ARG A 218 -1.90 14.45 -11.96
C ARG A 218 -2.24 14.35 -10.45
N ALA A 219 -1.29 14.71 -9.58
CA ALA A 219 -1.52 14.77 -8.13
C ALA A 219 -2.53 15.87 -7.75
N MET A 220 -2.42 17.05 -8.35
CA MET A 220 -3.35 18.15 -8.17
C MET A 220 -4.77 17.78 -8.61
N ASP A 221 -4.91 17.20 -9.80
CA ASP A 221 -6.21 16.78 -10.35
C ASP A 221 -6.88 15.73 -9.44
N ALA A 222 -6.10 14.77 -8.94
CA ALA A 222 -6.62 13.75 -8.01
C ALA A 222 -7.01 14.34 -6.64
N ALA A 223 -6.26 15.32 -6.13
CA ALA A 223 -6.62 16.02 -4.90
C ALA A 223 -7.92 16.80 -5.07
N LYS A 224 -8.07 17.47 -6.20
CA LYS A 224 -9.32 18.17 -6.53
C LYS A 224 -10.50 17.20 -6.64
N GLU A 225 -10.35 16.08 -7.34
CA GLU A 225 -11.37 15.03 -7.45
C GLU A 225 -11.83 14.54 -6.05
N ALA A 226 -10.88 14.36 -5.12
CA ALA A 226 -11.18 13.94 -3.77
C ALA A 226 -11.96 15.02 -2.96
N ILE A 227 -11.60 16.29 -3.12
CA ILE A 227 -12.25 17.43 -2.46
C ILE A 227 -13.69 17.57 -2.99
N ASP A 228 -13.83 17.63 -4.33
CA ASP A 228 -15.13 17.79 -4.98
C ASP A 228 -16.11 16.69 -4.51
N LEU A 229 -15.66 15.43 -4.46
CA LEU A 229 -16.49 14.32 -3.97
C LEU A 229 -16.81 14.42 -2.47
N CYS A 230 -15.88 14.92 -1.64
CA CYS A 230 -16.17 15.12 -0.22
C CYS A 230 -17.24 16.21 -0.01
N GLU A 231 -17.18 17.29 -0.78
CA GLU A 231 -18.19 18.38 -0.72
C GLU A 231 -19.57 17.92 -1.21
N GLU A 232 -19.64 17.03 -2.23
CA GLU A 232 -20.88 16.44 -2.70
C GLU A 232 -21.53 15.51 -1.67
N ASN A 233 -20.75 14.86 -0.84
CA ASN A 233 -21.24 13.90 0.16
C ASN A 233 -21.60 14.53 1.53
N GLY A 234 -21.34 15.81 1.73
CA GLY A 234 -21.67 16.61 2.93
C GLY A 234 -20.66 16.44 4.05
#